data_bec81caafa20c742294fbe64ee7dd5cf
#
_entry.id   bec81caafa20c742294fbe64ee7dd5cf
#
_cell.length_a   1.000
_cell.length_b   1.000
_cell.length_c   1.000
_cell.angle_alpha   90.00
_cell.angle_beta   90.00
_cell.angle_gamma   90.00
#
_symmetry.space_group_name_H-M   'P 1'
#
loop_
_entity.id
_entity.type
_entity.pdbx_description
1 polymer ?
#
loop_
_entity_poly.entity_id
_entity_poly.type
_entity_poly.pdbx_seq_one_letter_code
_entity_poly.pdbx_strand_id
1 'polypeptide(L)'
;MAMELVHVGFGSVIAVNRVVAFLSVDQQPIKRLIRESKENGLFIDVTHGRKAKTAILFDTGHIMVAAVTAETIAHRLDTASMLSEGKIGP
;
A
#
# COMPACT_ATOMS: atom_id res chain seq x y z
N MET A 1 6.29 9.79 18.42
CA MET A 1 5.29 9.23 17.55
C MET A 1 5.86 8.07 16.79
N ALA A 2 5.21 6.96 16.84
CA ALA A 2 5.73 5.75 16.22
C ALA A 2 5.42 5.74 14.74
N MET A 3 6.35 5.23 13.94
CA MET A 3 6.13 5.00 12.53
C MET A 3 5.54 3.61 12.38
N GLU A 4 4.41 3.53 11.68
CA GLU A 4 3.78 2.25 11.40
C GLU A 4 4.28 1.71 10.08
N LEU A 5 4.63 0.43 10.05
CA LEU A 5 5.11 -0.23 8.85
C LEU A 5 4.17 -1.38 8.50
N VAL A 6 4.01 -1.64 7.21
CA VAL A 6 3.23 -2.78 6.77
C VAL A 6 3.93 -3.47 5.62
N HIS A 7 3.89 -4.80 5.63
CA HIS A 7 4.45 -5.61 4.55
C HIS A 7 3.50 -5.64 3.37
N VAL A 8 4.03 -5.39 2.19
CA VAL A 8 3.23 -5.43 0.96
C VAL A 8 3.72 -6.52 0.00
N GLY A 9 4.43 -7.48 0.53
CA GLY A 9 4.84 -8.69 -0.20
C GLY A 9 6.30 -8.66 -0.60
N PHE A 10 6.89 -9.83 -0.67
CA PHE A 10 8.23 -10.05 -1.23
C PHE A 10 9.30 -9.18 -0.58
N GLY A 11 9.21 -9.02 0.74
CA GLY A 11 10.21 -8.28 1.47
C GLY A 11 10.05 -6.77 1.42
N SER A 12 9.03 -6.29 0.74
CA SER A 12 8.79 -4.84 0.68
C SER A 12 7.97 -4.40 1.87
N VAL A 13 8.41 -3.33 2.51
CA VAL A 13 7.75 -2.75 3.68
C VAL A 13 7.60 -1.26 3.46
N ILE A 14 6.43 -0.72 3.77
CA ILE A 14 6.18 0.70 3.56
C ILE A 14 5.78 1.38 4.86
N ALA A 15 6.01 2.69 4.91
CA ALA A 15 5.62 3.51 6.06
C ALA A 15 4.19 3.99 5.84
N VAL A 16 3.29 3.56 6.69
CA VAL A 16 1.86 3.80 6.51
C VAL A 16 1.49 5.27 6.71
N ASN A 17 2.24 5.96 7.55
CA ASN A 17 1.92 7.36 7.84
C ASN A 17 2.10 8.28 6.64
N ARG A 18 2.69 7.80 5.53
CA ARG A 18 2.82 8.58 4.31
C ARG A 18 1.85 8.11 3.23
N VAL A 19 0.96 7.18 3.55
CA VAL A 19 0.00 6.63 2.59
C VAL A 19 -1.31 7.38 2.68
N VAL A 20 -1.84 7.77 1.52
CA VAL A 20 -3.14 8.42 1.43
C VAL A 20 -4.25 7.39 1.26
N ALA A 21 -4.00 6.38 0.43
CA ALA A 21 -5.04 5.40 0.11
C ALA A 21 -4.45 4.09 -0.40
N PHE A 22 -5.16 3.00 -0.13
CA PHE A 22 -4.92 1.69 -0.72
C PHE A 22 -6.09 1.41 -1.64
N LEU A 23 -5.84 1.20 -2.93
CA LEU A 23 -6.89 1.14 -3.93
C LEU A 23 -6.75 -0.13 -4.76
N SER A 24 -7.89 -0.73 -5.13
CA SER A 24 -7.86 -1.88 -6.02
C SER A 24 -7.49 -1.44 -7.43
N VAL A 25 -6.59 -2.16 -8.09
CA VAL A 25 -6.16 -1.79 -9.43
C VAL A 25 -7.21 -2.09 -10.49
N ASP A 26 -8.29 -2.79 -10.12
CA ASP A 26 -9.32 -3.18 -11.11
C ASP A 26 -10.22 -2.02 -11.53
N GLN A 27 -10.19 -0.91 -10.82
CA GLN A 27 -11.06 0.22 -11.11
C GLN A 27 -10.45 1.08 -12.20
N GLN A 28 -11.29 1.56 -13.13
CA GLN A 28 -10.81 2.36 -14.25
C GLN A 28 -10.07 3.64 -13.83
N PRO A 29 -10.59 4.40 -12.86
CA PRO A 29 -9.86 5.60 -12.44
C PRO A 29 -8.46 5.29 -11.93
N ILE A 30 -8.30 4.13 -11.28
CA ILE A 30 -7.00 3.75 -10.73
C ILE A 30 -6.04 3.38 -11.86
N LYS A 31 -6.55 2.73 -12.89
CA LYS A 31 -5.69 2.40 -14.05
C LYS A 31 -5.15 3.66 -14.71
N ARG A 32 -5.96 4.71 -14.76
CA ARG A 32 -5.52 5.99 -15.32
C ARG A 32 -4.44 6.60 -14.44
N LEU A 33 -4.64 6.58 -13.13
CA LEU A 33 -3.64 7.14 -12.21
C LEU A 33 -2.32 6.41 -12.34
N ILE A 34 -2.36 5.09 -12.48
CA ILE A 34 -1.15 4.30 -12.64
C ILE A 34 -0.42 4.73 -13.92
N ARG A 35 -1.15 4.88 -15.02
CA ARG A 35 -0.56 5.28 -16.29
C ARG A 35 0.09 6.66 -16.17
N GLU A 36 -0.62 7.60 -15.54
CA GLU A 36 -0.09 8.95 -15.37
C GLU A 36 1.15 8.96 -14.49
N SER A 37 1.17 8.12 -13.46
CA SER A 37 2.34 8.06 -12.59
C SER A 37 3.56 7.53 -13.34
N LYS A 38 3.35 6.58 -14.26
CA LYS A 38 4.45 6.08 -15.08
C LYS A 38 5.01 7.18 -15.97
N GLU A 39 4.13 8.00 -16.54
CA GLU A 39 4.55 9.09 -17.40
C GLU A 39 5.31 10.16 -16.64
N ASN A 40 4.99 10.33 -15.37
CA ASN A 40 5.58 11.38 -14.55
C ASN A 40 6.77 10.91 -13.71
N GLY A 41 7.17 9.65 -13.85
CA GLY A 41 8.30 9.13 -13.10
C GLY A 41 8.00 8.89 -11.63
N LEU A 42 6.72 8.73 -11.28
CA LEU A 42 6.30 8.53 -9.90
C LEU A 42 5.78 7.14 -9.62
N PHE A 43 6.06 6.19 -10.51
CA PHE A 43 5.53 4.84 -10.40
C PHE A 43 6.56 3.91 -9.79
N ILE A 44 6.11 3.11 -8.82
CA ILE A 44 6.97 2.11 -8.16
C ILE A 44 6.27 0.77 -8.23
N ASP A 45 6.99 -0.26 -8.69
CA ASP A 45 6.43 -1.60 -8.85
C ASP A 45 7.14 -2.55 -7.88
N VAL A 46 6.40 -3.08 -6.92
CA VAL A 46 6.94 -4.05 -5.97
C VAL A 46 6.23 -5.40 -6.10
N THR A 47 5.68 -5.69 -7.28
CA THR A 47 4.99 -6.95 -7.52
C THR A 47 5.93 -8.11 -7.80
N HIS A 48 7.17 -7.82 -8.14
CA HIS A 48 8.17 -8.84 -8.48
C HIS A 48 7.67 -9.75 -9.60
N GLY A 49 7.06 -9.14 -10.64
CA GLY A 49 6.59 -9.88 -11.79
C GLY A 49 5.23 -10.52 -11.63
N ARG A 50 4.61 -10.40 -10.46
CA ARG A 50 3.28 -10.95 -10.25
C ARG A 50 2.23 -9.92 -10.65
N LYS A 51 0.99 -10.38 -10.76
CA LYS A 51 -0.09 -9.48 -11.13
C LYS A 51 -0.35 -8.48 -10.02
N ALA A 52 -0.39 -7.21 -10.37
CA ALA A 52 -0.70 -6.16 -9.40
C ALA A 52 -2.14 -6.26 -8.96
N LYS A 53 -2.39 -6.11 -7.67
CA LYS A 53 -3.73 -6.16 -7.10
C LYS A 53 -4.10 -4.88 -6.38
N THR A 54 -3.13 -4.15 -5.88
CA THR A 54 -3.37 -2.94 -5.10
C THR A 54 -2.46 -1.83 -5.57
N ALA A 55 -3.01 -0.63 -5.66
CA ALA A 55 -2.24 0.58 -5.89
C ALA A 55 -2.22 1.36 -4.58
N ILE A 56 -1.04 1.79 -4.18
CA ILE A 56 -0.84 2.51 -2.93
C ILE A 56 -0.45 3.93 -3.28
N LEU A 57 -1.27 4.88 -2.85
CA LEU A 57 -1.06 6.29 -3.15
C LEU A 57 -0.39 6.95 -1.97
N PHE A 58 0.75 7.57 -2.21
CA PHE A 58 1.51 8.26 -1.17
C PHE A 58 1.27 9.77 -1.24
N ASP A 59 1.55 10.45 -0.14
CA ASP A 59 1.34 11.90 -0.05
C ASP A 59 2.28 12.70 -0.95
N THR A 60 3.31 12.04 -1.48
CA THR A 60 4.22 12.67 -2.44
C THR A 60 3.70 12.62 -3.86
N GLY A 61 2.62 11.89 -4.10
CA GLY A 61 2.11 11.65 -5.44
C GLY A 61 2.62 10.37 -6.07
N HIS A 62 3.53 9.67 -5.42
CA HIS A 62 4.00 8.38 -5.92
C HIS A 62 2.89 7.34 -5.84
N ILE A 63 2.86 6.44 -6.81
CA ILE A 63 1.94 5.31 -6.81
C ILE A 63 2.77 4.03 -6.88
N MET A 64 2.55 3.17 -5.88
CA MET A 64 3.22 1.89 -5.81
C MET A 64 2.19 0.80 -6.08
N VAL A 65 2.55 -0.20 -6.90
CA VAL A 65 1.65 -1.34 -7.11
C VAL A 65 2.25 -2.56 -6.45
N ALA A 66 1.38 -3.33 -5.81
CA ALA A 66 1.75 -4.52 -5.06
C ALA A 66 0.86 -5.68 -5.46
N ALA A 67 1.36 -6.91 -5.26
CA ALA A 67 0.62 -8.11 -5.60
C ALA A 67 -0.25 -8.62 -4.46
N VAL A 68 -0.34 -7.88 -3.39
CA VAL A 68 -1.15 -8.22 -2.21
C VAL A 68 -2.44 -7.43 -2.27
N THR A 69 -3.57 -8.08 -1.93
CA THR A 69 -4.85 -7.38 -2.00
C THR A 69 -4.94 -6.31 -0.92
N ALA A 70 -5.80 -5.32 -1.17
CA ALA A 70 -6.03 -4.26 -0.20
C ALA A 70 -6.59 -4.82 1.11
N GLU A 71 -7.42 -5.86 1.02
CA GLU A 71 -7.96 -6.49 2.22
C GLU A 71 -6.87 -7.13 3.06
N THR A 72 -5.90 -7.77 2.41
CA THR A 72 -4.79 -8.37 3.14
C THR A 72 -3.96 -7.29 3.83
N ILE A 73 -3.73 -6.19 3.15
CA ILE A 73 -2.97 -5.08 3.73
C ILE A 73 -3.73 -4.50 4.92
N ALA A 74 -5.04 -4.31 4.76
CA ALA A 74 -5.87 -3.79 5.84
C ALA A 74 -5.83 -4.71 7.05
N HIS A 75 -5.89 -6.02 6.82
CA HIS A 75 -5.82 -6.99 7.90
C HIS A 75 -4.48 -6.91 8.63
N ARG A 76 -3.39 -6.77 7.88
CA ARG A 76 -2.06 -6.64 8.48
C ARG A 76 -1.94 -5.38 9.32
N LEU A 77 -2.55 -4.29 8.85
CA LEU A 77 -2.56 -3.05 9.61
C LEU A 77 -3.35 -3.19 10.90
N ASP A 78 -4.52 -3.83 10.84
CA ASP A 78 -5.31 -4.06 12.02
C ASP A 78 -4.54 -4.89 13.05
N THR A 79 -3.89 -5.95 12.59
CA THR A 79 -3.12 -6.81 13.46
C THR A 79 -1.97 -6.04 14.10
N ALA A 80 -1.27 -5.23 13.31
CA ALA A 80 -0.16 -4.44 13.83
C ALA A 80 -0.65 -3.44 14.87
N SER A 81 -1.77 -2.78 14.59
CA SER A 81 -2.36 -1.85 15.54
C SER A 81 -2.73 -2.55 16.83
N MET A 82 -3.35 -3.71 16.73
CA MET A 82 -3.73 -4.46 17.90
C MET A 82 -2.53 -4.88 18.70
N LEU A 83 -1.45 -5.24 18.04
CA LEU A 83 -0.24 -5.64 18.74
C LEU A 83 0.42 -4.46 19.45
N SER A 84 0.44 -3.31 18.81
CA SER A 84 1.08 -2.14 19.39
C SER A 84 0.24 -1.52 20.50
N GLU A 85 -1.09 -1.64 20.39
CA GLU A 85 -2.00 -1.11 21.39
C GLU A 85 -2.67 -2.19 22.18
N GLY A 86 -2.22 -3.41 22.01
CA GLY A 86 -2.92 -4.54 22.53
C GLY A 86 -3.06 -4.51 24.00
N LYS A 87 -2.14 -3.91 24.60
CA LYS A 87 -2.22 -3.78 25.98
C LYS A 87 -3.32 -2.89 26.34
N ILE A 88 -3.84 -2.16 25.44
CA ILE A 88 -4.90 -1.30 25.69
C ILE A 88 -6.13 -2.04 25.82
N GLY A 89 -6.22 -2.99 25.15
CA GLY A 89 -7.35 -3.67 25.09
C GLY A 89 -8.11 -3.60 25.88
N PRO A 90 -8.88 -3.66 25.92
CA PRO A 90 -9.91 -3.59 26.05
C PRO A 90 -10.24 -3.70 26.47
#